data_8c25fa29e2bba526d8d136fbaf207544
#
_entry.id   8c25fa29e2bba526d8d136fbaf207544
#
_cell.length_a   1.000
_cell.length_b   1.000
_cell.length_c   1.000
_cell.angle_alpha   90.00
_cell.angle_beta   90.00
_cell.angle_gamma   90.00
#
_symmetry.space_group_name_H-M   'P 1'
#
loop_
_entity.id
_entity.type
_entity.pdbx_description
1 polymer ?
#
loop_
_entity_poly.entity_id
_entity_poly.type
_entity_poly.pdbx_seq_one_letter_code
_entity_poly.pdbx_strand_id
1 'polypeptide(L)'
;MDEEEFKKKYTNLMILKSVQDYLKTDCDSSDSVYPVRVPDELFMQVLRLDGPEGLDRIVHHIFKLGLTLWNENLYDSEFGSPAALNEFIDMVKRRSKHK
;
A
#
# COMPACT_ATOMS: atom_id res chain seq x y z
N MET A 1 11.31 12.44 19.50
CA MET A 1 11.03 12.32 18.04
C MET A 1 10.96 13.73 17.47
N ASP A 2 11.79 14.01 16.49
CA ASP A 2 11.77 15.33 15.85
C ASP A 2 10.64 15.44 14.84
N GLU A 3 10.45 16.65 14.28
CA GLU A 3 9.35 16.92 13.36
C GLU A 3 9.44 16.12 12.07
N GLU A 4 10.63 15.92 11.53
CA GLU A 4 10.81 15.16 10.30
C GLU A 4 10.50 13.69 10.50
N GLU A 5 10.97 13.12 11.61
CA GLU A 5 10.66 11.74 11.95
C GLU A 5 9.17 11.54 12.17
N PHE A 6 8.53 12.49 12.84
CA PHE A 6 7.09 12.43 13.06
C PHE A 6 6.32 12.48 11.74
N LYS A 7 6.68 13.40 10.85
CA LYS A 7 6.01 13.52 9.54
C LYS A 7 6.16 12.27 8.70
N LYS A 8 7.37 11.70 8.71
CA LYS A 8 7.63 10.47 7.96
C LYS A 8 6.79 9.32 8.50
N LYS A 9 6.77 9.16 9.82
CA LYS A 9 6.01 8.10 10.46
C LYS A 9 4.51 8.27 10.26
N TYR A 10 4.04 9.51 10.33
CA TYR A 10 2.64 9.83 10.04
C TYR A 10 2.26 9.48 8.60
N THR A 11 3.13 9.83 7.66
CA THR A 11 2.92 9.48 6.25
C THR A 11 2.83 7.96 6.07
N ASN A 12 3.71 7.21 6.73
CA ASN A 12 3.67 5.75 6.68
C ASN A 12 2.39 5.20 7.29
N LEU A 13 1.90 5.80 8.35
CA LEU A 13 0.60 5.43 8.94
C LEU A 13 -0.54 5.62 7.94
N MET A 14 -0.54 6.76 7.24
CA MET A 14 -1.55 7.05 6.22
C MET A 14 -1.45 6.08 5.04
N ILE A 15 -0.24 5.70 4.65
CA ILE A 15 -0.04 4.71 3.59
C ILE A 15 -0.61 3.36 4.01
N LEU A 16 -0.32 2.90 5.24
CA LEU A 16 -0.85 1.64 5.75
C LEU A 16 -2.38 1.62 5.71
N LYS A 17 -3.00 2.71 6.14
CA LYS A 17 -4.45 2.83 6.14
C LYS A 17 -5.01 2.82 4.72
N SER A 18 -4.39 3.56 3.81
CA SER A 18 -4.82 3.64 2.41
C SER A 18 -4.74 2.29 1.72
N VAL A 19 -3.67 1.52 2.00
CA VAL A 19 -3.50 0.18 1.44
C VAL A 19 -4.59 -0.75 1.95
N GLN A 20 -4.87 -0.72 3.25
CA GLN A 20 -5.90 -1.56 3.84
C GLN A 20 -7.28 -1.25 3.25
N ASP A 21 -7.59 0.04 3.09
CA ASP A 21 -8.86 0.45 2.49
C ASP A 21 -8.96 -0.01 1.04
N TYR A 22 -7.88 0.13 0.28
CA TYR A 22 -7.82 -0.33 -1.11
C TYR A 22 -8.04 -1.84 -1.23
N LEU A 23 -7.40 -2.62 -0.36
CA LEU A 23 -7.51 -4.08 -0.40
C LEU A 23 -8.90 -4.59 -0.03
N LYS A 24 -9.67 -3.81 0.71
CA LYS A 24 -11.04 -4.17 1.09
C LYS A 24 -12.06 -3.83 0.02
N THR A 25 -11.74 -2.95 -0.90
CA THR A 25 -12.69 -2.49 -1.91
C THR A 25 -12.30 -3.02 -3.28
N ASP A 26 -13.29 -3.28 -4.11
CA ASP A 26 -13.08 -3.60 -5.52
C ASP A 26 -13.30 -2.38 -6.41
N CYS A 27 -13.48 -1.21 -5.80
CA CYS A 27 -13.75 0.01 -6.51
C CYS A 27 -12.45 0.65 -7.02
N ASP A 28 -12.45 1.01 -8.28
CA ASP A 28 -11.30 1.56 -8.97
C ASP A 28 -11.58 2.92 -9.60
N SER A 29 -12.69 3.53 -9.25
CA SER A 29 -13.18 4.73 -9.93
C SER A 29 -12.29 5.96 -9.79
N SER A 30 -11.38 5.96 -8.83
CA SER A 30 -10.47 7.08 -8.62
C SER A 30 -9.00 6.71 -8.78
N ASP A 31 -8.74 5.57 -9.41
CA ASP A 31 -7.37 5.09 -9.56
C ASP A 31 -6.61 5.89 -10.61
N SER A 32 -5.35 6.13 -10.32
CA SER A 32 -4.42 6.72 -11.29
C SER A 32 -3.70 5.61 -12.04
N VAL A 33 -3.44 5.85 -13.33
CA VAL A 33 -2.68 4.90 -14.13
C VAL A 33 -1.20 5.23 -14.02
N TYR A 34 -0.40 4.26 -13.64
CA TYR A 34 1.04 4.41 -13.53
C TYR A 34 1.73 3.31 -14.34
N PRO A 35 2.60 3.67 -15.29
CA PRO A 35 3.27 2.66 -16.12
C PRO A 35 4.33 1.91 -15.33
N VAL A 36 4.28 0.58 -15.42
CA VAL A 36 5.24 -0.31 -14.77
C VAL A 36 5.97 -1.08 -15.87
N ARG A 37 7.30 -1.18 -15.76
CA ARG A 37 8.10 -1.95 -16.69
C ARG A 37 7.99 -3.42 -16.35
N VAL A 38 7.63 -4.22 -17.35
CA VAL A 38 7.50 -5.67 -17.21
C VAL A 38 8.43 -6.31 -18.26
N PRO A 39 9.19 -7.37 -17.89
CA PRO A 39 10.00 -8.07 -18.88
C PRO A 39 9.15 -8.57 -20.04
N ASP A 40 9.64 -8.37 -21.27
CA ASP A 40 8.90 -8.73 -22.48
C ASP A 40 8.47 -10.19 -22.48
N GLU A 41 9.36 -11.06 -22.06
CA GLU A 41 9.07 -12.49 -22.05
C GLU A 41 7.94 -12.84 -21.08
N LEU A 42 7.96 -12.23 -19.90
CA LEU A 42 6.87 -12.41 -18.92
C LEU A 42 5.55 -11.88 -19.48
N PHE A 43 5.60 -10.70 -20.07
CA PHE A 43 4.42 -10.09 -20.68
C PHE A 43 3.80 -11.00 -21.75
N MET A 44 4.62 -11.54 -22.65
CA MET A 44 4.16 -12.42 -23.71
C MET A 44 3.57 -13.73 -23.18
N GLN A 45 4.18 -14.30 -22.14
CA GLN A 45 3.66 -15.53 -21.55
C GLN A 45 2.29 -15.30 -20.89
N VAL A 46 2.13 -14.23 -20.15
CA VAL A 46 0.86 -13.90 -19.52
C VAL A 46 -0.21 -13.64 -20.59
N LEU A 47 0.15 -12.92 -21.65
CA LEU A 47 -0.76 -12.61 -22.75
C LEU A 47 -1.23 -13.88 -23.45
N ARG A 48 -0.35 -14.86 -23.65
CA ARG A 48 -0.70 -16.15 -24.26
C ARG A 48 -1.64 -16.96 -23.38
N LEU A 49 -1.48 -16.83 -22.06
CA LEU A 49 -2.26 -17.62 -21.11
C LEU A 49 -3.74 -17.27 -21.14
N ASP A 50 -4.06 -15.98 -21.13
CA ASP A 50 -5.44 -15.51 -20.92
C ASP A 50 -5.85 -14.36 -21.85
N GLY A 51 -4.98 -13.94 -22.77
CA GLY A 51 -5.26 -12.82 -23.66
C GLY A 51 -5.23 -11.46 -22.94
N PRO A 52 -5.61 -10.38 -23.65
CA PRO A 52 -5.51 -9.02 -23.10
C PRO A 52 -6.37 -8.78 -21.86
N GLU A 53 -7.57 -9.34 -21.81
CA GLU A 53 -8.45 -9.18 -20.65
C GLU A 53 -7.92 -9.94 -19.44
N GLY A 54 -7.39 -11.14 -19.66
CA GLY A 54 -6.77 -11.93 -18.62
C GLY A 54 -5.49 -11.28 -18.12
N LEU A 55 -4.73 -10.64 -19.01
CA LEU A 55 -3.53 -9.90 -18.65
C LEU A 55 -3.86 -8.81 -17.60
N ASP A 56 -4.90 -8.03 -17.86
CA ASP A 56 -5.30 -6.97 -16.94
C ASP A 56 -5.65 -7.53 -15.56
N ARG A 57 -6.43 -8.61 -15.51
CA ARG A 57 -6.81 -9.25 -14.25
C ARG A 57 -5.61 -9.81 -13.50
N ILE A 58 -4.68 -10.45 -14.21
CA ILE A 58 -3.49 -11.03 -13.59
C ILE A 58 -2.58 -9.94 -13.04
N VAL A 59 -2.36 -8.87 -13.79
CA VAL A 59 -1.55 -7.75 -13.33
C VAL A 59 -2.16 -7.12 -12.07
N HIS A 60 -3.49 -6.92 -12.07
CA HIS A 60 -4.18 -6.38 -10.92
C HIS A 60 -4.05 -7.29 -9.69
N HIS A 61 -4.18 -8.59 -9.90
CA HIS A 61 -4.03 -9.58 -8.83
C HIS A 61 -2.61 -9.58 -8.25
N ILE A 62 -1.60 -9.56 -9.13
CA ILE A 62 -0.20 -9.49 -8.71
C ILE A 62 0.06 -8.21 -7.94
N PHE A 63 -0.51 -7.09 -8.39
CA PHE A 63 -0.37 -5.81 -7.69
C PHE A 63 -0.93 -5.89 -6.28
N LYS A 64 -2.13 -6.46 -6.12
CA LYS A 64 -2.74 -6.60 -4.79
C LYS A 64 -1.92 -7.49 -3.87
N LEU A 65 -1.40 -8.60 -4.40
CA LEU A 65 -0.55 -9.50 -3.60
C LEU A 65 0.73 -8.82 -3.16
N GLY A 66 1.39 -8.12 -4.10
CA GLY A 66 2.61 -7.39 -3.80
C GLY A 66 2.35 -6.26 -2.80
N LEU A 67 1.23 -5.58 -2.96
CA LEU A 67 0.85 -4.50 -2.06
C LEU A 67 0.60 -5.02 -0.64
N THR A 68 -0.02 -6.18 -0.52
CA THR A 68 -0.24 -6.82 0.79
C THR A 68 1.08 -7.12 1.49
N LEU A 69 2.02 -7.73 0.77
CA LEU A 69 3.34 -8.05 1.33
C LEU A 69 4.10 -6.77 1.69
N TRP A 70 4.07 -5.79 0.82
CA TRP A 70 4.75 -4.52 1.06
C TRP A 70 4.16 -3.82 2.30
N ASN A 71 2.85 -3.88 2.46
CA ASN A 71 2.17 -3.29 3.60
C ASN A 71 2.60 -3.96 4.92
N GLU A 72 2.68 -5.28 4.92
CA GLU A 72 3.15 -6.03 6.09
C GLU A 72 4.58 -5.67 6.45
N ASN A 73 5.46 -5.56 5.45
CA ASN A 73 6.85 -5.19 5.66
C ASN A 73 6.96 -3.77 6.19
N LEU A 74 6.16 -2.84 5.67
CA LEU A 74 6.14 -1.46 6.14
C LEU A 74 5.69 -1.39 7.61
N TYR A 75 4.63 -2.12 7.94
CA TYR A 75 4.14 -2.18 9.32
C TYR A 75 5.23 -2.70 10.26
N ASP A 76 5.87 -3.81 9.89
CA ASP A 76 6.89 -4.43 10.72
C ASP A 76 8.10 -3.52 10.94
N SER A 77 8.52 -2.80 9.89
CA SER A 77 9.68 -1.92 9.99
C SER A 77 9.39 -0.61 10.74
N GLU A 78 8.17 -0.08 10.61
CA GLU A 78 7.84 1.22 11.20
C GLU A 78 7.27 1.11 12.62
N PHE A 79 6.48 0.08 12.89
CA PHE A 79 5.81 -0.06 14.17
C PHE A 79 6.18 -1.34 14.90
N GLY A 80 6.15 -2.47 14.23
CA GLY A 80 6.57 -3.76 14.76
C GLY A 80 5.58 -4.45 15.68
N SER A 81 4.64 -3.72 16.27
CA SER A 81 3.64 -4.30 17.16
C SER A 81 2.40 -3.42 17.24
N PRO A 82 1.24 -4.00 17.62
CA PRO A 82 0.03 -3.21 17.83
C PRO A 82 0.20 -2.15 18.93
N ALA A 83 0.98 -2.44 19.95
CA ALA A 83 1.24 -1.48 21.03
C ALA A 83 1.96 -0.23 20.51
N ALA A 84 3.02 -0.42 19.70
CA ALA A 84 3.76 0.70 19.12
C ALA A 84 2.88 1.51 18.17
N LEU A 85 2.05 0.85 17.38
CA LEU A 85 1.11 1.52 16.48
C LEU A 85 0.12 2.36 17.26
N ASN A 86 -0.48 1.80 18.32
CA ASN A 86 -1.46 2.50 19.14
C ASN A 86 -0.85 3.69 19.88
N GLU A 87 0.38 3.57 20.36
CA GLU A 87 1.09 4.68 20.97
C GLU A 87 1.26 5.84 20.00
N PHE A 88 1.61 5.53 18.76
CA PHE A 88 1.78 6.57 17.74
C PHE A 88 0.45 7.21 17.38
N ILE A 89 -0.62 6.42 17.24
CA ILE A 89 -1.96 6.94 16.98
C ILE A 89 -2.39 7.90 18.09
N ASP A 90 -2.14 7.53 19.35
CA ASP A 90 -2.47 8.39 20.48
C ASP A 90 -1.67 9.70 20.45
N MET A 91 -0.41 9.63 20.06
CA MET A 91 0.44 10.81 19.88
C MET A 91 -0.12 11.74 18.81
N VAL A 92 -0.58 11.19 17.69
CA VAL A 92 -1.20 11.96 16.60
C VAL A 92 -2.46 12.66 17.11
N LYS A 93 -3.30 11.95 17.84
CA LYS A 93 -4.54 12.49 18.39
C LYS A 93 -4.25 13.65 19.36
N ARG A 94 -3.24 13.48 20.20
CA ARG A 94 -2.86 14.55 21.16
C ARG A 94 -2.37 15.79 20.44
N ARG A 95 -1.58 15.63 19.37
CA ARG A 95 -1.13 16.76 18.56
C ARG A 95 -2.28 17.48 17.88
N SER A 96 -3.26 16.74 17.39
CA SER A 96 -4.44 17.30 16.76
C SER A 96 -5.26 18.18 17.71
N LYS A 97 -5.30 17.81 18.99
CA LYS A 97 -6.09 18.54 19.98
C LYS A 97 -5.45 19.87 20.40
N HIS A 98 -4.17 20.04 20.10
CA HIS A 98 -3.43 21.25 20.50
C HIS A 98 -3.32 22.30 19.39
N LYS A 99 -4.08 22.13 18.34
CA LYS A 99 -4.13 23.13 17.26
C LYS A 99 -5.20 24.19 17.51
#